data_e2dfd660fe4d0c89a3dcea2d70672ceb
#
_entry.id   e2dfd660fe4d0c89a3dcea2d70672ceb
#
_cell.length_a   1.000
_cell.length_b   1.000
_cell.length_c   1.000
_cell.angle_alpha   90.00
_cell.angle_beta   90.00
_cell.angle_gamma   90.00
#
_symmetry.space_group_name_H-M   'P 1'
#
loop_
_entity.id
_entity.type
_entity.pdbx_description
1 polymer ?
#
loop_
_entity_poly.entity_id
_entity_poly.type
_entity_poly.pdbx_seq_one_letter_code
_entity_poly.pdbx_strand_id
1 'polypeptide(L)' 'MNTKTSIGERIAYYRKMNAMTQEELAGKLNVSTQAVSKWEQKISSPDITLLPEIASVFSISIDELFGKKVDREP' A
#
# COMPACT_ATOMS: atom_id res chain seq x y z
N MET A 1 1.92 -5.11 -21.69
CA MET A 1 1.78 -5.16 -21.13
C MET A 1 1.36 -4.82 -20.15
N ASN A 2 0.99 -4.71 -19.54
CA ASN A 2 0.58 -4.26 -18.69
C ASN A 2 0.62 -4.92 -17.59
N THR A 3 1.25 -4.68 -16.90
CA THR A 3 1.31 -5.35 -15.87
C THR A 3 0.57 -4.74 -14.84
N LYS A 4 -0.31 -5.31 -14.30
CA LYS A 4 -1.02 -4.80 -13.31
C LYS A 4 -0.34 -5.07 -12.08
N THR A 5 0.12 -4.16 -11.33
CA THR A 5 0.74 -4.34 -10.03
C THR A 5 -0.35 -4.48 -9.00
N SER A 6 -0.27 -5.46 -8.17
CA SER A 6 -1.27 -5.68 -7.14
C SER A 6 -1.14 -4.63 -6.05
N ILE A 7 -2.20 -4.45 -5.25
CA ILE A 7 -2.16 -3.51 -4.16
C ILE A 7 -1.08 -3.91 -3.16
N GLY A 8 -0.88 -5.20 -2.95
CA GLY A 8 0.16 -5.66 -2.02
C GLY A 8 1.54 -5.28 -2.48
N GLU A 9 1.80 -5.39 -3.77
CA GLU A 9 3.09 -4.98 -4.31
C GLU A 9 3.31 -3.49 -4.15
N ARG A 10 2.25 -2.70 -4.34
CA ARG A 10 2.37 -1.25 -4.17
C ARG A 10 2.61 -0.91 -2.71
N ILE A 11 1.97 -1.60 -1.79
CA ILE A 11 2.18 -1.37 -0.38
C ILE A 11 3.64 -1.65 -0.04
N ALA A 12 4.19 -2.76 -0.52
CA ALA A 12 5.58 -3.08 -0.24
C ALA A 12 6.51 -2.03 -0.84
N TYR A 13 6.20 -1.57 -2.02
CA TYR A 13 7.02 -0.57 -2.70
C TYR A 13 7.07 0.73 -1.89
N TYR A 14 5.91 1.26 -1.49
CA TYR A 14 5.90 2.51 -0.76
C TYR A 14 6.47 2.34 0.65
N ARG A 15 6.25 1.17 1.25
CA ARG A 15 6.82 0.90 2.56
C ARG A 15 8.34 0.98 2.50
N LYS A 16 8.92 0.33 1.51
CA LYS A 16 10.37 0.32 1.38
C LYS A 16 10.90 1.70 1.02
N MET A 17 10.16 2.43 0.19
CA MET A 17 10.56 3.76 -0.14
C MET A 17 10.59 4.69 1.06
N ASN A 18 9.78 4.40 2.04
CA ASN A 18 9.74 5.18 3.26
C ASN A 18 10.60 4.56 4.37
N ALA A 19 11.41 3.58 4.01
CA ALA A 19 12.33 2.94 4.94
C ALA A 19 11.61 2.40 6.18
N MET A 20 10.44 1.80 5.96
CA MET A 20 9.64 1.24 7.03
C MET A 20 9.70 -0.27 7.02
N THR A 21 9.69 -0.86 8.21
CA THR A 21 9.55 -2.31 8.28
C THR A 21 8.06 -2.65 8.22
N GLN A 22 7.76 -3.92 8.01
CA GLN A 22 6.37 -4.36 8.05
C GLN A 22 5.76 -4.10 9.42
N GLU A 23 6.55 -4.27 10.45
CA GLU A 23 6.08 -4.04 11.80
C GLU A 23 5.73 -2.57 12.03
N GLU A 24 6.56 -1.68 11.50
CA GLU A 24 6.30 -0.26 11.63
C GLU A 24 5.02 0.15 10.91
N LEU A 25 4.84 -0.37 9.71
CA LEU A 25 3.63 -0.05 8.97
C LEU A 25 2.41 -0.60 9.71
N ALA A 26 2.52 -1.83 10.19
CA ALA A 26 1.40 -2.44 10.91
C ALA A 26 1.02 -1.60 12.13
N GLY A 27 2.02 -1.09 12.84
CA GLY A 27 1.75 -0.25 14.00
C GLY A 27 1.03 1.03 13.62
N LYS A 28 1.42 1.63 12.51
CA LYS A 28 0.77 2.86 12.08
C LYS A 28 -0.66 2.64 11.65
N LEU A 29 -0.97 1.46 11.16
CA LEU A 29 -2.30 1.13 10.70
C LEU A 29 -3.13 0.41 11.76
N ASN A 30 -2.50 0.11 12.88
CA ASN A 30 -3.17 -0.60 13.97
C ASN A 30 -3.66 -1.98 13.53
N VAL A 31 -2.82 -2.68 12.80
CA VAL A 31 -3.12 -4.05 12.37
C VAL A 31 -1.94 -4.92 12.75
N SER A 32 -2.04 -6.22 12.55
CA SER A 32 -0.95 -7.11 12.89
C SER A 32 0.12 -7.09 11.81
N THR A 33 1.33 -7.43 12.18
CA THR A 33 2.41 -7.55 11.21
C THR A 33 2.09 -8.64 10.20
N GLN A 34 1.44 -9.71 10.63
CA GLN A 34 1.05 -10.77 9.74
C GLN A 34 0.08 -10.28 8.67
N ALA A 35 -0.79 -9.34 9.01
CA ALA A 35 -1.71 -8.80 8.01
C ALA A 35 -0.93 -8.10 6.90
N VAL A 36 0.04 -7.26 7.28
CA VAL A 36 0.84 -6.56 6.29
C VAL A 36 1.61 -7.56 5.42
N SER A 37 2.18 -8.58 6.06
CA SER A 37 2.92 -9.60 5.34
C SER A 37 2.05 -10.30 4.32
N LYS A 38 0.82 -10.64 4.69
CA LYS A 38 -0.07 -11.34 3.77
C LYS A 38 -0.47 -10.45 2.60
N TRP A 39 -0.65 -9.16 2.85
CA TRP A 39 -0.97 -8.23 1.77
C TRP A 39 0.19 -8.22 0.76
N GLU A 40 1.40 -8.13 1.25
CA GLU A 40 2.57 -8.03 0.37
C GLU A 40 2.80 -9.32 -0.39
N GLN A 41 2.38 -10.44 0.19
CA GLN A 41 2.52 -11.73 -0.48
C GLN A 41 1.32 -12.03 -1.37
N LYS A 42 0.35 -11.13 -1.41
CA LYS A 42 -0.84 -11.29 -2.23
C LYS A 42 -1.72 -12.43 -1.77
N ILE A 43 -1.62 -12.80 -0.50
CA ILE A 43 -2.46 -13.83 0.07
C ILE A 43 -3.81 -13.23 0.45
N SER A 44 -3.80 -11.97 0.91
CA SER A 44 -5.04 -11.27 1.23
C SER A 44 -4.87 -9.82 0.86
N SER A 45 -5.94 -9.06 0.93
CA SER A 45 -5.91 -7.64 0.62
C SER A 45 -6.35 -6.85 1.83
N PRO A 46 -5.90 -5.63 1.99
CA PRO A 46 -6.37 -4.81 3.10
C PRO A 46 -7.85 -4.50 2.94
N ASP A 47 -8.51 -4.32 4.07
CA ASP A 47 -9.91 -3.94 4.04
C ASP A 47 -10.03 -2.59 3.36
N ILE A 48 -11.10 -2.38 2.64
CA ILE A 48 -11.27 -1.16 1.89
C ILE A 48 -11.26 0.06 2.79
N THR A 49 -11.69 -0.09 4.03
CA THR A 49 -11.70 1.04 4.96
C THR A 49 -10.30 1.44 5.38
N LEU A 50 -9.31 0.59 5.15
CA LEU A 50 -7.93 0.93 5.50
C LEU A 50 -7.21 1.67 4.38
N LEU A 51 -7.76 1.65 3.17
CA LEU A 51 -7.05 2.22 2.04
C LEU A 51 -6.72 3.71 2.21
N PRO A 52 -7.64 4.54 2.70
CA PRO A 52 -7.29 5.94 2.91
C PRO A 52 -6.17 6.09 3.94
N GLU A 53 -6.16 5.24 4.96
CA GLU A 53 -5.14 5.33 6.00
C GLU A 53 -3.79 4.92 5.46
N ILE A 54 -3.76 3.87 4.64
CA ILE A 54 -2.52 3.42 4.04
C ILE A 54 -1.96 4.52 3.15
N ALA A 55 -2.80 5.12 2.32
CA ALA A 55 -2.37 6.18 1.44
C ALA A 55 -1.85 7.37 2.26
N SER A 56 -2.50 7.66 3.36
CA SER A 56 -2.10 8.76 4.22
C SER A 56 -0.72 8.50 4.84
N VAL A 57 -0.48 7.29 5.28
CA VAL A 57 0.81 6.94 5.88
C VAL A 57 1.94 7.19 4.89
N PHE A 58 1.69 6.91 3.61
CA PHE A 58 2.71 7.10 2.60
C PHE A 58 2.65 8.48 1.93
N SER A 59 1.71 9.31 2.31
CA SER A 59 1.54 10.64 1.73
C SER A 59 1.28 10.57 0.23
N ILE A 60 0.46 9.64 -0.17
CA ILE A 60 0.09 9.49 -1.57
C ILE A 60 -1.43 9.45 -1.67
N SER A 61 -1.94 9.57 -2.88
CA SER A 61 -3.36 9.47 -3.11
C SER A 61 -3.75 8.00 -3.17
N ILE A 62 -5.03 7.72 -3.03
CA ILE A 62 -5.52 6.36 -3.18
C ILE A 62 -5.27 5.87 -4.60
N ASP A 63 -5.40 6.75 -5.59
CA ASP A 63 -5.11 6.37 -6.97
C ASP A 63 -3.67 5.92 -7.12
N GLU A 64 -2.76 6.61 -6.49
CA GLU A 64 -1.36 6.22 -6.56
C GLU A 64 -1.13 4.89 -5.87
N LEU A 65 -1.87 4.64 -4.80
CA LEU A 65 -1.74 3.39 -4.10
C LEU A 65 -2.15 2.23 -5.00
N PHE A 66 -3.09 2.45 -5.90
CA PHE A 66 -3.51 1.42 -6.84
C PHE A 66 -2.66 1.41 -8.10
N GLY A 67 -1.66 2.28 -8.16
CA GLY A 67 -0.78 2.30 -9.31
C GLY A 67 -1.28 3.12 -10.49
N LYS A 68 -2.35 3.93 -10.28
CA LYS A 68 -2.84 4.71 -11.35
C LYS A 68 -2.10 5.99 -11.43
N LYS A 69 -1.60 6.37 -12.61
CA LYS A 69 -0.91 7.56 -12.76
C LYS A 69 -1.86 8.65 -12.82
N VAL A 70 -1.75 9.62 -12.07
CA VAL A 70 -2.59 10.73 -12.09
C VAL A 70 -2.06 11.68 -13.10
N ASP A 71 -2.63 11.70 -14.28
CA ASP A 71 -2.14 12.49 -15.30
C ASP A 71 -2.80 13.73 -15.36
N ARG A 72 -2.28 14.73 -15.04
CA ARG A 72 -2.87 15.92 -15.05
C ARG A 72 -2.75 16.54 -16.21
N GLU A 73 -2.71 16.29 -17.18
CA GLU A 73 -2.54 16.88 -18.26
C GLU A 73 -3.24 17.65 -18.57
N PRO A 74 -2.95 18.33 -19.00
CA PRO A 74 -3.55 19.37 -19.40
C PRO A 74 -4.18 19.05 -20.46
#